data_78a44736a35513f8bfb82faae23f0fc4
#
_entry.id   78a44736a35513f8bfb82faae23f0fc4
#
_cell.length_a   1.000
_cell.length_b   1.000
_cell.length_c   1.000
_cell.angle_alpha   90.00
_cell.angle_beta   90.00
_cell.angle_gamma   90.00
#
_symmetry.space_group_name_H-M   'P 1'
#
loop_
_entity.id
_entity.type
_entity.pdbx_description
1 polymer ?
#
loop_
_entity_poly.entity_id
_entity_poly.type
_entity_poly.pdbx_seq_one_letter_code
_entity_poly.pdbx_strand_id
1 'polypeptide(L)'
;MDVYTTEEQQVEAIKKWWRDNGKAVVIGAVVGLGALYGWRYFQSQQVESKEQASQQYEQTLNSIESGDGTALSQLEGHEGYQALAALNLAKKQVEQGELDSARKQLQTAQQAVNDDALYGLVTTRLARVNAELGQYDAALSELDKVTASSWTAKVQEIRGDILLRQGDSEAARDAYTASLEAGASPTVTMKLDNLSQ
;
A
#
# COMPACT_ATOMS: atom_id res chain seq x y z
N MET A 1 25.55 -53.26 -6.34
CA MET A 1 24.79 -53.07 -5.09
C MET A 1 25.33 -54.11 -4.11
N ASP A 2 26.21 -53.68 -3.20
CA ASP A 2 26.72 -54.58 -2.17
C ASP A 2 25.64 -54.77 -1.11
N VAL A 3 25.03 -55.94 -1.14
CA VAL A 3 24.04 -56.36 -0.14
C VAL A 3 24.82 -56.80 1.07
N TYR A 4 24.85 -56.01 2.13
CA TYR A 4 25.39 -56.42 3.41
C TYR A 4 24.61 -57.59 3.98
N THR A 5 25.23 -58.79 4.08
CA THR A 5 24.54 -60.03 4.39
C THR A 5 24.44 -60.31 5.91
N THR A 6 25.12 -59.51 6.76
CA THR A 6 25.10 -59.64 8.22
C THR A 6 24.91 -58.31 8.93
N GLU A 7 24.25 -58.30 10.11
CA GLU A 7 24.04 -57.11 10.94
C GLU A 7 25.39 -56.46 11.36
N GLU A 8 26.41 -57.23 11.64
CA GLU A 8 27.73 -56.77 11.99
C GLU A 8 28.40 -55.96 10.88
N GLN A 9 28.25 -56.40 9.63
CA GLN A 9 28.78 -55.66 8.46
C GLN A 9 28.10 -54.33 8.23
N GLN A 10 26.80 -54.23 8.49
CA GLN A 10 26.02 -52.98 8.43
C GLN A 10 26.47 -51.99 9.51
N VAL A 11 26.69 -52.45 10.72
CA VAL A 11 27.16 -51.63 11.85
C VAL A 11 28.59 -51.11 11.55
N GLU A 12 29.50 -51.96 11.03
CA GLU A 12 30.82 -51.50 10.64
C GLU A 12 30.82 -50.47 9.52
N ALA A 13 29.98 -50.64 8.54
CA ALA A 13 29.82 -49.69 7.43
C ALA A 13 29.31 -48.33 7.93
N ILE A 14 28.32 -48.31 8.86
CA ILE A 14 27.81 -47.08 9.51
C ILE A 14 28.93 -46.41 10.33
N LYS A 15 29.69 -47.16 11.14
CA LYS A 15 30.78 -46.60 11.94
C LYS A 15 31.90 -46.02 11.06
N LYS A 16 32.23 -46.67 9.95
CA LYS A 16 33.23 -46.17 8.98
C LYS A 16 32.72 -44.87 8.34
N TRP A 17 31.48 -44.87 7.82
CA TRP A 17 30.88 -43.67 7.21
C TRP A 17 30.83 -42.50 8.20
N TRP A 18 30.45 -42.75 9.44
CA TRP A 18 30.42 -41.70 10.50
C TRP A 18 31.81 -41.17 10.81
N ARG A 19 32.82 -42.03 10.88
CA ARG A 19 34.22 -41.61 11.10
C ARG A 19 34.70 -40.70 9.95
N ASP A 20 34.34 -41.01 8.73
CA ASP A 20 34.80 -40.31 7.53
C ASP A 20 33.99 -39.01 7.29
N ASN A 21 32.70 -38.99 7.62
CA ASN A 21 31.78 -37.88 7.30
C ASN A 21 31.20 -37.16 8.54
N GLY A 22 31.36 -37.72 9.73
CA GLY A 22 30.73 -37.22 10.97
C GLY A 22 31.03 -35.75 11.27
N LYS A 23 32.25 -35.30 11.02
CA LYS A 23 32.61 -33.87 11.20
C LYS A 23 31.82 -32.96 10.25
N ALA A 24 31.70 -33.36 9.01
CA ALA A 24 30.94 -32.58 8.02
C ALA A 24 29.44 -32.54 8.35
N VAL A 25 28.88 -33.66 8.83
CA VAL A 25 27.48 -33.76 9.28
C VAL A 25 27.23 -32.85 10.47
N VAL A 26 28.10 -32.87 11.49
CA VAL A 26 27.97 -32.02 12.66
C VAL A 26 28.08 -30.54 12.30
N ILE A 27 29.06 -30.18 11.47
CA ILE A 27 29.21 -28.79 10.98
C ILE A 27 27.94 -28.35 10.21
N GLY A 28 27.47 -29.20 9.30
CA GLY A 28 26.25 -28.93 8.52
C GLY A 28 25.03 -28.75 9.42
N ALA A 29 24.87 -29.59 10.45
CA ALA A 29 23.79 -29.47 11.43
C ALA A 29 23.88 -28.16 12.22
N VAL A 30 25.06 -27.78 12.69
CA VAL A 30 25.27 -26.51 13.45
C VAL A 30 24.98 -25.31 12.58
N VAL A 31 25.46 -25.29 11.32
CA VAL A 31 25.20 -24.20 10.38
C VAL A 31 23.72 -24.14 10.03
N GLY A 32 23.09 -25.28 9.74
CA GLY A 32 21.65 -25.34 9.44
C GLY A 32 20.77 -24.86 10.59
N LEU A 33 21.04 -25.30 11.81
CA LEU A 33 20.33 -24.83 13.00
C LEU A 33 20.58 -23.35 13.24
N GLY A 34 21.84 -22.88 13.12
CA GLY A 34 22.18 -21.46 13.26
C GLY A 34 21.44 -20.57 12.25
N ALA A 35 21.35 -21.01 11.01
CA ALA A 35 20.59 -20.29 9.96
C ALA A 35 19.10 -20.27 10.26
N LEU A 36 18.50 -21.38 10.73
CA LEU A 36 17.10 -21.45 11.11
C LEU A 36 16.78 -20.55 12.33
N TYR A 37 17.62 -20.56 13.35
CA TYR A 37 17.43 -19.69 14.52
C TYR A 37 17.62 -18.21 14.16
N GLY A 38 18.62 -17.88 13.36
CA GLY A 38 18.85 -16.51 12.86
C GLY A 38 17.69 -15.99 12.03
N TRP A 39 17.17 -16.81 11.12
CA TRP A 39 15.98 -16.48 10.32
C TRP A 39 14.75 -16.27 11.20
N ARG A 40 14.51 -17.16 12.15
CA ARG A 40 13.37 -17.08 13.05
C ARG A 40 13.44 -15.84 13.95
N TYR A 41 14.63 -15.49 14.45
CA TYR A 41 14.85 -14.27 15.23
C TYR A 41 14.59 -13.02 14.38
N PHE A 42 15.11 -12.97 13.17
CA PHE A 42 14.87 -11.86 12.25
C PHE A 42 13.38 -11.71 11.93
N GLN A 43 12.68 -12.81 11.66
CA GLN A 43 11.25 -12.79 11.39
C GLN A 43 10.43 -12.35 12.60
N SER A 44 10.78 -12.78 13.81
CA SER A 44 10.07 -12.35 15.03
C SER A 44 10.21 -10.85 15.29
N GLN A 45 11.37 -10.26 15.03
CA GLN A 45 11.57 -8.82 15.13
C GLN A 45 10.71 -8.03 14.13
N GLN A 46 10.58 -8.54 12.90
CA GLN A 46 9.72 -7.91 11.91
C GLN A 46 8.22 -7.98 12.28
N VAL A 47 7.78 -9.11 12.84
CA VAL A 47 6.39 -9.27 13.29
C VAL A 47 6.10 -8.34 14.45
N GLU A 48 6.98 -8.29 15.46
CA GLU A 48 6.84 -7.40 16.62
C GLU A 48 6.79 -5.92 16.22
N SER A 49 7.66 -5.49 15.31
CA SER A 49 7.63 -4.12 14.77
C SER A 49 6.30 -3.80 14.07
N LYS A 50 5.75 -4.74 13.29
CA LYS A 50 4.45 -4.55 12.62
C LYS A 50 3.29 -4.52 13.61
N GLU A 51 3.33 -5.34 14.66
CA GLU A 51 2.32 -5.34 15.72
C GLU A 51 2.33 -4.01 16.50
N GLN A 52 3.51 -3.50 16.84
CA GLN A 52 3.65 -2.19 17.49
C GLN A 52 3.13 -1.07 16.58
N ALA A 53 3.47 -1.08 15.29
CA ALA A 53 2.96 -0.11 14.32
C ALA A 53 1.44 -0.17 14.18
N SER A 54 0.84 -1.36 14.18
CA SER A 54 -0.61 -1.54 14.15
C SER A 54 -1.28 -0.97 15.40
N GLN A 55 -0.72 -1.22 16.59
CA GLN A 55 -1.24 -0.66 17.85
C GLN A 55 -1.14 0.87 17.87
N GLN A 56 -0.01 1.44 17.42
CA GLN A 56 0.16 2.88 17.29
C GLN A 56 -0.83 3.48 16.29
N TYR A 57 -1.09 2.79 15.18
CA TYR A 57 -2.09 3.20 14.20
C TYR A 57 -3.50 3.27 14.79
N GLU A 58 -3.92 2.25 15.55
CA GLU A 58 -5.22 2.27 16.25
C GLU A 58 -5.32 3.42 17.26
N GLN A 59 -4.27 3.66 18.04
CA GLN A 59 -4.22 4.80 18.96
C GLN A 59 -4.30 6.14 18.20
N THR A 60 -3.61 6.25 17.09
CA THR A 60 -3.65 7.43 16.23
C THR A 60 -5.06 7.66 15.66
N LEU A 61 -5.75 6.61 15.22
CA LEU A 61 -7.14 6.74 14.75
C LEU A 61 -8.07 7.25 15.85
N ASN A 62 -7.97 6.73 17.08
CA ASN A 62 -8.74 7.20 18.22
C ASN A 62 -8.45 8.69 18.53
N SER A 63 -7.19 9.11 18.42
CA SER A 63 -6.80 10.51 18.59
C SER A 63 -7.38 11.41 17.48
N ILE A 64 -7.34 10.96 16.23
CA ILE A 64 -7.97 11.65 15.10
C ILE A 64 -9.48 11.79 15.32
N GLU A 65 -10.16 10.75 15.81
CA GLU A 65 -11.59 10.80 16.12
C GLU A 65 -11.92 11.83 17.21
N SER A 66 -11.04 12.00 18.19
CA SER A 66 -11.16 13.01 19.24
C SER A 66 -10.74 14.43 18.82
N GLY A 67 -10.20 14.60 17.60
CA GLY A 67 -9.80 15.90 17.04
C GLY A 67 -8.30 16.20 17.12
N ASP A 68 -7.49 15.27 17.64
CA ASP A 68 -6.05 15.44 17.73
C ASP A 68 -5.34 14.79 16.54
N GLY A 69 -4.93 15.61 15.57
CA GLY A 69 -4.14 15.18 14.40
C GLY A 69 -2.63 15.10 14.67
N THR A 70 -2.15 15.49 15.85
CA THR A 70 -0.69 15.51 16.15
C THR A 70 -0.12 14.09 16.33
N ALA A 71 -0.97 13.10 16.64
CA ALA A 71 -0.60 11.71 16.80
C ALA A 71 -0.02 11.04 15.53
N LEU A 72 -0.19 11.66 14.34
CA LEU A 72 0.43 11.18 13.09
C LEU A 72 1.96 11.05 13.17
N SER A 73 2.63 11.91 13.96
CA SER A 73 4.07 11.84 14.16
C SER A 73 4.54 10.57 14.87
N GLN A 74 3.65 9.88 15.61
CA GLN A 74 3.97 8.60 16.25
C GLN A 74 4.13 7.44 15.26
N LEU A 75 3.70 7.64 14.00
CA LEU A 75 3.80 6.65 12.93
C LEU A 75 5.03 6.87 12.02
N GLU A 76 5.97 7.74 12.41
CA GLU A 76 7.22 7.92 11.67
C GLU A 76 7.98 6.58 11.54
N GLY A 77 8.46 6.28 10.33
CA GLY A 77 9.09 4.99 10.00
C GLY A 77 8.11 3.88 9.61
N HIS A 78 6.80 4.12 9.66
CA HIS A 78 5.75 3.21 9.23
C HIS A 78 4.88 3.84 8.13
N GLU A 79 5.50 4.11 6.98
CA GLU A 79 4.96 4.92 5.87
C GLU A 79 3.53 4.51 5.45
N GLY A 80 3.25 3.20 5.35
CA GLY A 80 1.92 2.72 5.01
C GLY A 80 0.85 3.09 6.05
N TYR A 81 1.14 2.91 7.33
CA TYR A 81 0.21 3.28 8.41
C TYR A 81 0.07 4.80 8.54
N GLN A 82 1.16 5.54 8.37
CA GLN A 82 1.14 7.01 8.37
C GLN A 82 0.25 7.55 7.25
N ALA A 83 0.36 7.00 6.04
CA ALA A 83 -0.49 7.39 4.92
C ALA A 83 -1.96 7.05 5.14
N LEU A 84 -2.28 5.88 5.71
CA LEU A 84 -3.65 5.50 6.04
C LEU A 84 -4.25 6.40 7.13
N ALA A 85 -3.47 6.75 8.16
CA ALA A 85 -3.91 7.68 9.20
C ALA A 85 -4.13 9.10 8.64
N ALA A 86 -3.22 9.57 7.78
CA ALA A 86 -3.36 10.85 7.09
C ALA A 86 -4.60 10.90 6.18
N LEU A 87 -4.94 9.79 5.50
CA LEU A 87 -6.18 9.66 4.73
C LEU A 87 -7.44 9.78 5.61
N ASN A 88 -7.41 9.18 6.81
CA ASN A 88 -8.53 9.29 7.75
C ASN A 88 -8.65 10.70 8.32
N LEU A 89 -7.53 11.34 8.67
CA LEU A 89 -7.52 12.73 9.12
C LEU A 89 -8.03 13.68 8.03
N ALA A 90 -7.52 13.52 6.80
CA ALA A 90 -7.97 14.31 5.66
C ALA A 90 -9.47 14.14 5.38
N LYS A 91 -10.00 12.91 5.49
CA LYS A 91 -11.45 12.66 5.38
C LYS A 91 -12.23 13.48 6.41
N LYS A 92 -11.82 13.43 7.67
CA LYS A 92 -12.47 14.17 8.74
C LYS A 92 -12.41 15.69 8.51
N GLN A 93 -11.25 16.19 8.08
CA GLN A 93 -11.08 17.60 7.74
C GLN A 93 -11.97 18.05 6.58
N VAL A 94 -12.16 17.19 5.55
CA VAL A 94 -13.12 17.46 4.48
C VAL A 94 -14.56 17.52 5.01
N GLU A 95 -14.94 16.59 5.89
CA GLU A 95 -16.28 16.58 6.54
C GLU A 95 -16.52 17.85 7.39
N GLN A 96 -15.46 18.45 7.95
CA GLN A 96 -15.48 19.69 8.71
C GLN A 96 -15.38 20.95 7.84
N GLY A 97 -15.17 20.79 6.53
CA GLY A 97 -14.95 21.91 5.61
C GLY A 97 -13.52 22.48 5.61
N GLU A 98 -12.60 21.84 6.32
CA GLU A 98 -11.20 22.25 6.43
C GLU A 98 -10.36 21.75 5.23
N LEU A 99 -10.73 22.16 4.02
CA LEU A 99 -10.14 21.63 2.78
C LEU A 99 -8.64 21.90 2.65
N ASP A 100 -8.15 23.07 3.11
CA ASP A 100 -6.71 23.37 3.06
C ASP A 100 -5.89 22.48 4.00
N SER A 101 -6.42 22.13 5.16
CA SER A 101 -5.81 21.19 6.10
C SER A 101 -5.79 19.79 5.50
N ALA A 102 -6.91 19.34 4.94
CA ALA A 102 -7.01 18.05 4.26
C ALA A 102 -6.03 17.92 3.09
N ARG A 103 -5.88 18.98 2.28
CA ARG A 103 -4.90 19.04 1.20
C ARG A 103 -3.47 18.82 1.70
N LYS A 104 -3.07 19.51 2.76
CA LYS A 104 -1.72 19.37 3.36
C LYS A 104 -1.46 17.94 3.84
N GLN A 105 -2.44 17.31 4.51
CA GLN A 105 -2.32 15.93 4.97
C GLN A 105 -2.16 14.95 3.79
N LEU A 106 -2.94 15.14 2.74
CA LEU A 106 -2.85 14.30 1.54
C LEU A 106 -1.53 14.49 0.79
N GLN A 107 -0.99 15.72 0.74
CA GLN A 107 0.33 15.98 0.16
C GLN A 107 1.45 15.30 0.94
N THR A 108 1.40 15.35 2.28
CA THR A 108 2.35 14.64 3.14
C THR A 108 2.25 13.13 2.94
N ALA A 109 1.03 12.59 2.91
CA ALA A 109 0.80 11.17 2.64
C ALA A 109 1.33 10.74 1.26
N GLN A 110 1.10 11.55 0.22
CA GLN A 110 1.58 11.26 -1.15
C GLN A 110 3.11 11.15 -1.22
N GLN A 111 3.82 11.99 -0.47
CA GLN A 111 5.29 11.97 -0.44
C GLN A 111 5.87 10.76 0.30
N ALA A 112 5.11 10.21 1.25
CA ALA A 112 5.55 9.08 2.08
C ALA A 112 5.22 7.70 1.46
N VAL A 113 4.37 7.63 0.44
CA VAL A 113 3.87 6.36 -0.10
C VAL A 113 4.71 5.90 -1.29
N ASN A 114 5.19 4.65 -1.22
CA ASN A 114 5.93 3.98 -2.30
C ASN A 114 5.12 2.85 -2.98
N ASP A 115 3.94 2.52 -2.48
CA ASP A 115 3.03 1.51 -3.04
C ASP A 115 2.08 2.16 -4.06
N ASP A 116 2.01 1.61 -5.28
CA ASP A 116 1.23 2.16 -6.38
C ASP A 116 -0.28 2.23 -6.08
N ALA A 117 -0.82 1.25 -5.34
CA ALA A 117 -2.24 1.22 -5.01
C ALA A 117 -2.59 2.33 -4.00
N LEU A 118 -1.78 2.48 -2.96
CA LEU A 118 -1.97 3.52 -1.95
C LEU A 118 -1.64 4.91 -2.52
N TYR A 119 -0.60 5.01 -3.37
CA TYR A 119 -0.27 6.24 -4.09
C TYR A 119 -1.44 6.74 -4.95
N GLY A 120 -2.03 5.85 -5.75
CA GLY A 120 -3.21 6.17 -6.56
C GLY A 120 -4.39 6.62 -5.71
N LEU A 121 -4.63 5.98 -4.55
CA LEU A 121 -5.69 6.36 -3.63
C LEU A 121 -5.46 7.75 -3.04
N VAL A 122 -4.27 8.03 -2.52
CA VAL A 122 -3.93 9.34 -1.94
C VAL A 122 -4.02 10.44 -2.99
N THR A 123 -3.40 10.22 -4.15
CA THR A 123 -3.32 11.21 -5.23
C THR A 123 -4.69 11.54 -5.82
N THR A 124 -5.55 10.54 -6.01
CA THR A 124 -6.92 10.80 -6.50
C THR A 124 -7.79 11.54 -5.48
N ARG A 125 -7.57 11.33 -4.18
CA ARG A 125 -8.24 12.13 -3.14
C ARG A 125 -7.70 13.56 -3.09
N LEU A 126 -6.39 13.74 -3.24
CA LEU A 126 -5.77 15.07 -3.32
C LEU A 126 -6.31 15.86 -4.53
N ALA A 127 -6.43 15.21 -5.69
CA ALA A 127 -7.02 15.83 -6.87
C ALA A 127 -8.46 16.31 -6.60
N ARG A 128 -9.28 15.50 -5.92
CA ARG A 128 -10.65 15.90 -5.55
C ARG A 128 -10.67 17.08 -4.60
N VAL A 129 -9.82 17.09 -3.58
CA VAL A 129 -9.74 18.23 -2.63
C VAL A 129 -9.28 19.49 -3.34
N ASN A 130 -8.31 19.42 -4.25
CA ASN A 130 -7.93 20.56 -5.09
C ASN A 130 -9.10 21.07 -5.94
N ALA A 131 -9.90 20.16 -6.51
CA ALA A 131 -11.08 20.53 -7.29
C ALA A 131 -12.18 21.21 -6.42
N GLU A 132 -12.39 20.74 -5.18
CA GLU A 132 -13.30 21.41 -4.23
C GLU A 132 -12.83 22.82 -3.85
N LEU A 133 -11.51 23.04 -3.82
CA LEU A 133 -10.89 24.36 -3.63
C LEU A 133 -10.92 25.24 -4.91
N GLY A 134 -11.50 24.76 -6.00
CA GLY A 134 -11.51 25.45 -7.31
C GLY A 134 -10.17 25.44 -8.04
N GLN A 135 -9.20 24.68 -7.56
CA GLN A 135 -7.87 24.58 -8.13
C GLN A 135 -7.83 23.47 -9.19
N TYR A 136 -8.60 23.63 -10.28
CA TYR A 136 -8.82 22.59 -11.27
C TYR A 136 -7.55 22.16 -12.00
N ASP A 137 -6.68 23.09 -12.40
CA ASP A 137 -5.41 22.77 -13.08
C ASP A 137 -4.48 21.95 -12.17
N ALA A 138 -4.40 22.30 -10.89
CA ALA A 138 -3.66 21.53 -9.91
C ALA A 138 -4.26 20.12 -9.71
N ALA A 139 -5.60 20.03 -9.69
CA ALA A 139 -6.30 18.76 -9.57
C ALA A 139 -6.01 17.82 -10.74
N LEU A 140 -6.06 18.34 -11.97
CA LEU A 140 -5.74 17.58 -13.19
C LEU A 140 -4.28 17.16 -13.23
N SER A 141 -3.36 18.05 -12.83
CA SER A 141 -1.93 17.74 -12.71
C SER A 141 -1.63 16.63 -11.69
N GLU A 142 -2.39 16.55 -10.59
CA GLU A 142 -2.26 15.44 -9.65
C GLU A 142 -2.67 14.10 -10.29
N LEU A 143 -3.74 14.08 -11.08
CA LEU A 143 -4.18 12.86 -11.77
C LEU A 143 -3.14 12.35 -12.77
N ASP A 144 -2.39 13.23 -13.42
CA ASP A 144 -1.33 12.86 -14.37
C ASP A 144 -0.16 12.11 -13.73
N LYS A 145 0.02 12.23 -12.41
CA LYS A 145 1.03 11.50 -11.64
C LYS A 145 0.68 10.03 -11.40
N VAL A 146 -0.58 9.64 -11.57
CA VAL A 146 -1.04 8.26 -11.34
C VAL A 146 -0.88 7.46 -12.62
N THR A 147 0.22 6.73 -12.73
CA THR A 147 0.61 5.99 -13.94
C THR A 147 0.23 4.50 -13.92
N ALA A 148 -0.13 3.95 -12.76
CA ALA A 148 -0.50 2.55 -12.61
C ALA A 148 -1.79 2.24 -13.40
N SER A 149 -1.73 1.23 -14.28
CA SER A 149 -2.84 0.87 -15.18
C SER A 149 -4.12 0.46 -14.44
N SER A 150 -4.00 -0.09 -13.23
CA SER A 150 -5.14 -0.41 -12.37
C SER A 150 -5.98 0.81 -11.95
N TRP A 151 -5.43 2.00 -12.05
CA TRP A 151 -6.10 3.26 -11.71
C TRP A 151 -6.66 3.99 -12.92
N THR A 152 -6.36 3.58 -14.15
CA THR A 152 -6.73 4.31 -15.38
C THR A 152 -8.21 4.64 -15.41
N ALA A 153 -9.09 3.66 -15.21
CA ALA A 153 -10.53 3.89 -15.22
C ALA A 153 -10.98 4.94 -14.19
N LYS A 154 -10.42 4.85 -12.96
CA LYS A 154 -10.78 5.77 -11.87
C LYS A 154 -10.22 7.17 -12.06
N VAL A 155 -8.99 7.28 -12.57
CA VAL A 155 -8.36 8.56 -12.92
C VAL A 155 -9.19 9.28 -13.99
N GLN A 156 -9.59 8.59 -15.05
CA GLN A 156 -10.40 9.18 -16.12
C GLN A 156 -11.80 9.57 -15.63
N GLU A 157 -12.43 8.79 -14.78
CA GLU A 157 -13.69 9.17 -14.12
C GLU A 157 -13.56 10.50 -13.37
N ILE A 158 -12.54 10.61 -12.50
CA ILE A 158 -12.32 11.83 -11.70
C ILE A 158 -11.93 13.00 -12.58
N ARG A 159 -11.15 12.77 -13.64
CA ARG A 159 -10.82 13.79 -14.64
C ARG A 159 -12.08 14.34 -15.27
N GLY A 160 -13.02 13.50 -15.69
CA GLY A 160 -14.32 13.92 -16.20
C GLY A 160 -15.12 14.75 -15.19
N ASP A 161 -15.16 14.34 -13.92
CA ASP A 161 -15.83 15.08 -12.85
C ASP A 161 -15.22 16.49 -12.66
N ILE A 162 -13.89 16.62 -12.74
CA ILE A 162 -13.19 17.90 -12.60
C ILE A 162 -13.43 18.81 -13.80
N LEU A 163 -13.30 18.27 -15.02
CA LEU A 163 -13.52 19.02 -16.26
C LEU A 163 -14.97 19.54 -16.37
N LEU A 164 -15.93 18.71 -15.94
CA LEU A 164 -17.33 19.14 -15.90
C LEU A 164 -17.53 20.30 -14.92
N ARG A 165 -16.90 20.29 -13.75
CA ARG A 165 -16.96 21.41 -12.79
C ARG A 165 -16.27 22.67 -13.31
N GLN A 166 -15.25 22.51 -14.15
CA GLN A 166 -14.56 23.61 -14.83
C GLN A 166 -15.42 24.20 -15.96
N GLY A 167 -16.48 23.51 -16.36
CA GLY A 167 -17.40 23.91 -17.42
C GLY A 167 -17.06 23.36 -18.80
N ASP A 168 -16.04 22.50 -18.88
CA ASP A 168 -15.62 21.85 -20.13
C ASP A 168 -16.34 20.50 -20.29
N SER A 169 -17.58 20.57 -20.80
CA SER A 169 -18.42 19.38 -20.99
C SER A 169 -17.91 18.46 -22.09
N GLU A 170 -17.21 19.00 -23.10
CA GLU A 170 -16.64 18.20 -24.18
C GLU A 170 -15.47 17.35 -23.68
N ALA A 171 -14.49 17.96 -23.04
CA ALA A 171 -13.38 17.24 -22.47
C ALA A 171 -13.84 16.27 -21.35
N ALA A 172 -14.88 16.61 -20.57
CA ALA A 172 -15.47 15.72 -19.58
C ALA A 172 -16.06 14.46 -20.25
N ARG A 173 -16.75 14.60 -21.38
CA ARG A 173 -17.28 13.48 -22.17
C ARG A 173 -16.18 12.53 -22.63
N ASP A 174 -15.08 13.08 -23.16
CA ASP A 174 -13.94 12.29 -23.61
C ASP A 174 -13.32 11.52 -22.46
N ALA A 175 -13.15 12.16 -21.30
CA ALA A 175 -12.61 11.52 -20.10
C ALA A 175 -13.52 10.39 -19.59
N TYR A 176 -14.84 10.58 -19.54
CA TYR A 176 -15.76 9.50 -19.15
C TYR A 176 -15.76 8.34 -20.15
N THR A 177 -15.66 8.63 -21.44
CA THR A 177 -15.55 7.59 -22.48
C THR A 177 -14.28 6.78 -22.28
N ALA A 178 -13.13 7.43 -22.09
CA ALA A 178 -11.87 6.75 -21.79
C ALA A 178 -11.93 5.93 -20.48
N SER A 179 -12.69 6.41 -19.49
CA SER A 179 -12.92 5.68 -18.26
C SER A 179 -13.67 4.36 -18.51
N LEU A 180 -14.73 4.39 -19.33
CA LEU A 180 -15.52 3.20 -19.69
C LEU A 180 -14.69 2.20 -20.50
N GLU A 181 -13.89 2.66 -21.45
CA GLU A 181 -12.96 1.83 -22.22
C GLU A 181 -11.92 1.12 -21.33
N ALA A 182 -11.51 1.79 -20.25
CA ALA A 182 -10.62 1.22 -19.23
C ALA A 182 -11.34 0.30 -18.20
N GLY A 183 -12.64 0.03 -18.37
CA GLY A 183 -13.39 -0.89 -17.53
C GLY A 183 -14.04 -0.25 -16.30
N ALA A 184 -14.42 1.03 -16.38
CA ALA A 184 -15.15 1.70 -15.30
C ALA A 184 -16.53 1.10 -15.02
N SER A 185 -17.08 1.45 -13.86
CA SER A 185 -18.39 0.98 -13.41
C SER A 185 -19.54 1.61 -14.24
N PRO A 186 -20.76 0.99 -14.22
CA PRO A 186 -21.96 1.53 -14.87
C PRO A 186 -22.33 2.96 -14.42
N THR A 187 -21.85 3.40 -13.26
CA THR A 187 -22.06 4.77 -12.76
C THR A 187 -21.47 5.82 -13.72
N VAL A 188 -20.38 5.49 -14.41
CA VAL A 188 -19.76 6.42 -15.40
C VAL A 188 -20.64 6.55 -16.64
N THR A 189 -21.33 5.49 -17.05
CA THR A 189 -22.34 5.56 -18.14
C THR A 189 -23.42 6.57 -17.79
N MET A 190 -23.94 6.53 -16.56
CA MET A 190 -24.95 7.52 -16.12
C MET A 190 -24.43 8.96 -16.16
N LYS A 191 -23.15 9.17 -15.77
CA LYS A 191 -22.51 10.50 -15.85
C LYS A 191 -22.41 10.99 -17.30
N LEU A 192 -22.02 10.09 -18.21
CA LEU A 192 -21.91 10.38 -19.64
C LEU A 192 -23.28 10.70 -20.26
N ASP A 193 -24.31 9.93 -19.93
CA ASP A 193 -25.68 10.15 -20.43
C ASP A 193 -26.24 11.50 -19.97
N ASN A 194 -25.93 11.91 -18.73
CA ASN A 194 -26.36 13.21 -18.19
C ASN A 194 -25.72 14.40 -18.90
N LEU A 195 -24.54 14.25 -19.55
CA LEU A 195 -23.94 15.28 -20.38
C LEU A 195 -24.63 15.44 -21.75
N SER A 196 -25.51 14.52 -22.11
CA SER A 196 -26.16 14.50 -23.42
C SER A 196 -27.53 15.15 -23.39
N GLN A 197 -28.00 15.59 -22.23
CA GLN A 197 -29.27 16.31 -22.01
C GLN A 197 -29.03 17.81 -21.92
#